data_6d33b476e4bd52e80ce1ea4ea58b16e5
#
_entry.id   6d33b476e4bd52e80ce1ea4ea58b16e5
#
_cell.length_a   1.000
_cell.length_b   1.000
_cell.length_c   1.000
_cell.angle_alpha   90.00
_cell.angle_beta   90.00
_cell.angle_gamma   90.00
#
_symmetry.space_group_name_H-M   'P 1'
#
loop_
_entity.id
_entity.type
_entity.pdbx_description
1 polymer ?
#
loop_
_entity_poly.entity_id
_entity_poly.type
_entity_poly.pdbx_seq_one_letter_code
_entity_poly.pdbx_strand_id
1 'polypeptide(L)'
;MARSPRTPKDPEGRMPLKEHLLEFRNRLMKAAAAIVVGAVIGWIVYDGVKIGSWSYAGVYKQLTYPFDEYKASNPDSVVTLNFGNATSAFTTQLGLSLFTGVIISSPVWVWQIWAFILPGLTKREKRMSLGVFGTALPLFLAGCFFAYQTLPKALLILFGFTPDDGKSSNIQQASDYFTFI
;
A
#
# COMPACT_ATOMS: atom_id res chain seq x y z
N MET A 1 25.97 39.86 -7.82
CA MET A 1 25.47 38.50 -7.76
C MET A 1 26.13 37.70 -8.89
N ALA A 2 27.14 36.89 -8.58
CA ALA A 2 27.91 36.13 -9.55
C ALA A 2 27.14 34.85 -9.92
N ARG A 3 26.75 34.70 -11.17
CA ARG A 3 26.21 33.45 -11.72
C ARG A 3 27.32 32.39 -11.68
N SER A 4 27.09 31.33 -10.90
CA SER A 4 27.93 30.11 -10.92
C SER A 4 28.07 29.60 -12.35
N PRO A 5 29.29 29.27 -12.82
CA PRO A 5 29.49 28.76 -14.17
C PRO A 5 28.81 27.39 -14.28
N ARG A 6 27.92 27.24 -15.26
CA ARG A 6 27.32 25.95 -15.66
C ARG A 6 28.46 25.08 -16.19
N THR A 7 28.81 24.02 -15.49
CA THR A 7 29.71 22.99 -15.97
C THR A 7 29.21 22.46 -17.34
N PRO A 8 30.09 22.32 -18.34
CA PRO A 8 29.69 21.79 -19.64
C PRO A 8 29.11 20.38 -19.44
N LYS A 9 27.95 20.13 -20.04
CA LYS A 9 27.38 18.76 -20.09
C LYS A 9 28.32 17.89 -20.90
N ASP A 10 28.83 16.85 -20.25
CA ASP A 10 29.68 15.81 -20.88
C ASP A 10 28.91 15.24 -22.09
N PRO A 11 29.51 15.17 -23.30
CA PRO A 11 28.82 14.68 -24.51
C PRO A 11 28.34 13.23 -24.39
N GLU A 12 28.92 12.45 -23.49
CA GLU A 12 28.59 11.03 -23.23
C GLU A 12 27.45 10.83 -22.20
N GLY A 13 26.86 11.92 -21.66
CA GLY A 13 25.71 11.83 -20.75
C GLY A 13 26.02 11.24 -19.37
N ARG A 14 27.31 11.12 -19.01
CA ARG A 14 27.72 10.64 -17.69
C ARG A 14 27.54 11.74 -16.66
N MET A 15 26.60 11.55 -15.75
CA MET A 15 26.47 12.44 -14.60
C MET A 15 27.56 12.15 -13.57
N PRO A 16 28.22 13.17 -12.97
CA PRO A 16 29.09 12.98 -11.84
C PRO A 16 28.36 12.23 -10.72
N LEU A 17 29.00 11.27 -10.06
CA LEU A 17 28.41 10.46 -9.00
C LEU A 17 27.71 11.29 -7.93
N LYS A 18 28.30 12.44 -7.58
CA LYS A 18 27.73 13.40 -6.62
C LYS A 18 26.37 13.93 -7.07
N GLU A 19 26.20 14.30 -8.33
CA GLU A 19 24.93 14.81 -8.87
C GLU A 19 23.89 13.71 -8.91
N HIS A 20 24.28 12.48 -9.26
CA HIS A 20 23.39 11.32 -9.25
C HIS A 20 22.89 10.98 -7.84
N LEU A 21 23.76 11.05 -6.82
CA LEU A 21 23.37 10.87 -5.42
C LEU A 21 22.43 11.97 -4.91
N LEU A 22 22.65 13.22 -5.34
CA LEU A 22 21.75 14.32 -5.00
C LEU A 22 20.37 14.16 -5.67
N GLU A 23 20.34 13.68 -6.91
CA GLU A 23 19.11 13.36 -7.61
C GLU A 23 18.36 12.23 -6.89
N PHE A 24 19.05 11.15 -6.52
CA PHE A 24 18.48 10.05 -5.73
C PHE A 24 17.82 10.55 -4.45
N ARG A 25 18.56 11.32 -3.64
CA ARG A 25 18.03 11.89 -2.40
C ARG A 25 16.76 12.71 -2.65
N ASN A 26 16.77 13.59 -3.65
CA ASN A 26 15.64 14.46 -3.94
C ASN A 26 14.41 13.66 -4.40
N ARG A 27 14.59 12.60 -5.18
CA ARG A 27 13.52 11.71 -5.63
C ARG A 27 12.98 10.85 -4.50
N LEU A 28 13.87 10.33 -3.65
CA LEU A 28 13.52 9.57 -2.46
C LEU A 28 12.68 10.42 -1.51
N MET A 29 13.07 11.68 -1.27
CA MET A 29 12.31 12.61 -0.43
C MET A 29 10.91 12.91 -1.00
N LYS A 30 10.78 13.04 -2.32
CA LYS A 30 9.48 13.24 -2.97
C LYS A 30 8.60 11.99 -2.85
N ALA A 31 9.17 10.79 -3.04
CA ALA A 31 8.45 9.53 -2.87
C ALA A 31 8.00 9.35 -1.41
N ALA A 32 8.89 9.60 -0.44
CA ALA A 32 8.57 9.53 0.97
C ALA A 32 7.47 10.54 1.36
N ALA A 33 7.57 11.78 0.89
CA ALA A 33 6.54 12.80 1.14
C ALA A 33 5.18 12.37 0.55
N ALA A 34 5.16 11.78 -0.65
CA ALA A 34 3.94 11.27 -1.26
C ALA A 34 3.32 10.13 -0.43
N ILE A 35 4.13 9.22 0.11
CA ILE A 35 3.68 8.15 0.99
C ILE A 35 3.12 8.73 2.29
N VAL A 36 3.78 9.72 2.91
CA VAL A 36 3.29 10.37 4.13
C VAL A 36 1.93 11.06 3.88
N VAL A 37 1.81 11.81 2.78
CA VAL A 37 0.52 12.43 2.40
C VAL A 37 -0.53 11.35 2.14
N GLY A 38 -0.18 10.27 1.45
CA GLY A 38 -1.05 9.13 1.24
C GLY A 38 -1.48 8.46 2.55
N ALA A 39 -0.56 8.33 3.53
CA ALA A 39 -0.87 7.78 4.85
C ALA A 39 -1.82 8.68 5.65
N VAL A 40 -1.68 10.01 5.55
CA VAL A 40 -2.65 10.96 6.15
C VAL A 40 -4.03 10.79 5.51
N ILE A 41 -4.11 10.65 4.20
CA ILE A 41 -5.37 10.35 3.50
C ILE A 41 -5.92 9.01 3.99
N GLY A 42 -5.07 7.96 4.08
CA GLY A 42 -5.44 6.64 4.61
C GLY A 42 -6.01 6.72 6.03
N TRP A 43 -5.42 7.55 6.87
CA TRP A 43 -5.92 7.80 8.24
C TRP A 43 -7.32 8.43 8.25
N ILE A 44 -7.54 9.45 7.41
CA ILE A 44 -8.85 10.12 7.30
C ILE A 44 -9.92 9.13 6.79
N VAL A 45 -9.55 8.25 5.86
CA VAL A 45 -10.46 7.30 5.20
C VAL A 45 -10.63 6.00 6.00
N TYR A 46 -9.86 5.81 7.08
CA TYR A 46 -9.85 4.59 7.88
C TYR A 46 -11.24 4.19 8.39
N ASP A 47 -11.94 5.09 9.08
CA ASP A 47 -13.29 4.87 9.64
C ASP A 47 -14.43 5.15 8.64
N GLY A 48 -14.08 5.63 7.45
CA GLY A 48 -15.02 6.04 6.43
C GLY A 48 -15.24 7.55 6.36
N VAL A 49 -15.66 7.99 5.20
CA VAL A 49 -15.90 9.42 4.92
C VAL A 49 -17.29 9.59 4.37
N LYS A 50 -18.03 10.58 4.88
CA LYS A 50 -19.33 11.01 4.38
C LYS A 50 -19.22 12.42 3.83
N ILE A 51 -19.45 12.59 2.53
CA ILE A 51 -19.46 13.89 1.87
C ILE A 51 -20.79 14.05 1.15
N GLY A 52 -21.70 14.79 1.76
CA GLY A 52 -23.07 14.95 1.23
C GLY A 52 -23.83 13.63 1.16
N SER A 53 -24.29 13.26 -0.03
CA SER A 53 -24.99 12.00 -0.29
C SER A 53 -24.04 10.81 -0.53
N TRP A 54 -22.73 11.06 -0.66
CA TRP A 54 -21.73 10.03 -0.92
C TRP A 54 -21.13 9.54 0.41
N SER A 55 -21.18 8.21 0.64
CA SER A 55 -20.64 7.59 1.84
C SER A 55 -19.67 6.46 1.45
N TYR A 56 -18.45 6.53 1.97
CA TYR A 56 -17.45 5.49 1.88
C TYR A 56 -17.34 4.77 3.22
N ALA A 57 -17.44 3.44 3.21
CA ALA A 57 -17.54 2.65 4.44
C ALA A 57 -16.26 2.59 5.28
N GLY A 58 -15.12 3.05 4.73
CA GLY A 58 -13.82 3.02 5.38
C GLY A 58 -13.00 1.77 5.07
N VAL A 59 -11.67 1.93 5.12
CA VAL A 59 -10.71 0.86 4.83
C VAL A 59 -10.86 -0.28 5.84
N TYR A 60 -11.00 0.03 7.12
CA TYR A 60 -11.19 -0.96 8.18
C TYR A 60 -12.40 -1.85 7.91
N LYS A 61 -13.55 -1.25 7.66
CA LYS A 61 -14.80 -1.99 7.40
C LYS A 61 -14.75 -2.84 6.14
N GLN A 62 -14.06 -2.37 5.09
CA GLN A 62 -13.89 -3.15 3.87
C GLN A 62 -13.00 -4.38 4.10
N LEU A 63 -11.93 -4.24 4.88
CA LEU A 63 -11.04 -5.36 5.17
C LEU A 63 -11.63 -6.35 6.18
N THR A 64 -12.55 -5.92 7.05
CA THR A 64 -13.27 -6.81 7.98
C THR A 64 -14.53 -7.42 7.38
N TYR A 65 -15.01 -6.91 6.23
CA TYR A 65 -16.20 -7.43 5.56
C TYR A 65 -16.17 -8.97 5.33
N PRO A 66 -15.07 -9.58 4.87
CA PRO A 66 -15.00 -11.04 4.70
C PRO A 66 -15.19 -11.81 6.00
N PHE A 67 -14.80 -11.22 7.12
CA PHE A 67 -14.98 -11.79 8.44
C PHE A 67 -16.43 -11.75 8.91
N ASP A 68 -17.10 -10.64 8.63
CA ASP A 68 -18.53 -10.46 8.93
C ASP A 68 -19.38 -11.41 8.06
N GLU A 69 -19.01 -11.61 6.80
CA GLU A 69 -19.66 -12.54 5.87
C GLU A 69 -19.52 -14.01 6.33
N TYR A 70 -18.32 -14.40 6.79
CA TYR A 70 -18.09 -15.72 7.37
C TYR A 70 -18.99 -15.95 8.59
N LYS A 71 -19.06 -14.99 9.50
CA LYS A 71 -19.89 -15.06 10.70
C LYS A 71 -21.38 -15.14 10.37
N ALA A 72 -21.83 -14.41 9.36
CA ALA A 72 -23.21 -14.47 8.89
C ALA A 72 -23.58 -15.85 8.29
N SER A 73 -22.62 -16.48 7.61
CA SER A 73 -22.79 -17.82 7.01
C SER A 73 -22.66 -18.96 8.03
N ASN A 74 -22.05 -18.71 9.18
CA ASN A 74 -21.81 -19.70 10.25
C ASN A 74 -22.23 -19.11 11.61
N PRO A 75 -23.54 -19.00 11.91
CA PRO A 75 -24.03 -18.33 13.12
C PRO A 75 -23.55 -18.97 14.43
N ASP A 76 -23.31 -20.28 14.42
CA ASP A 76 -22.86 -21.05 15.58
C ASP A 76 -21.34 -20.95 15.82
N SER A 77 -20.60 -20.35 14.88
CA SER A 77 -19.17 -20.15 15.04
C SER A 77 -18.86 -19.02 16.01
N VAL A 78 -18.07 -19.30 17.05
CA VAL A 78 -17.57 -18.28 17.99
C VAL A 78 -16.32 -17.64 17.40
N VAL A 79 -16.51 -16.89 16.34
CA VAL A 79 -15.42 -16.15 15.68
C VAL A 79 -15.56 -14.67 16.04
N THR A 80 -14.55 -14.11 16.70
CA THR A 80 -14.53 -12.70 17.09
C THR A 80 -13.20 -12.07 16.76
N LEU A 81 -13.26 -10.86 16.21
CA LEU A 81 -12.08 -10.01 15.99
C LEU A 81 -11.91 -9.13 17.24
N ASN A 82 -10.84 -9.32 17.97
CA ASN A 82 -10.60 -8.61 19.23
C ASN A 82 -9.27 -7.84 19.20
N PHE A 83 -9.27 -6.65 19.80
CA PHE A 83 -8.04 -5.93 20.09
C PHE A 83 -7.57 -6.29 21.49
N GLY A 84 -6.36 -6.85 21.62
CA GLY A 84 -5.81 -7.26 22.90
C GLY A 84 -5.59 -6.10 23.89
N ASN A 85 -5.33 -4.90 23.36
CA ASN A 85 -5.15 -3.67 24.12
C ASN A 85 -5.31 -2.43 23.24
N ALA A 86 -5.38 -1.24 23.84
CA ALA A 86 -5.53 0.03 23.13
C ALA A 86 -4.34 0.33 22.20
N THR A 87 -3.14 -0.10 22.54
CA THR A 87 -1.93 0.06 21.72
C THR A 87 -2.04 -0.75 20.43
N SER A 88 -2.60 -1.97 20.49
CA SER A 88 -2.78 -2.79 19.29
C SER A 88 -3.78 -2.17 18.31
N ALA A 89 -4.85 -1.56 18.82
CA ALA A 89 -5.81 -0.82 18.00
C ALA A 89 -5.14 0.36 17.26
N PHE A 90 -4.37 1.16 18.00
CA PHE A 90 -3.63 2.29 17.42
C PHE A 90 -2.60 1.83 16.37
N THR A 91 -1.81 0.80 16.67
CA THR A 91 -0.81 0.26 15.75
C THR A 91 -1.45 -0.29 14.48
N THR A 92 -2.58 -0.97 14.60
CA THR A 92 -3.36 -1.46 13.47
C THR A 92 -3.85 -0.31 12.59
N GLN A 93 -4.42 0.73 13.19
CA GLN A 93 -4.87 1.92 12.46
C GLN A 93 -3.70 2.60 11.73
N LEU A 94 -2.56 2.77 12.41
CA LEU A 94 -1.36 3.36 11.81
C LEU A 94 -0.84 2.50 10.65
N GLY A 95 -0.76 1.18 10.84
CA GLY A 95 -0.31 0.22 9.82
C GLY A 95 -1.20 0.25 8.57
N LEU A 96 -2.52 0.15 8.76
CA LEU A 96 -3.49 0.21 7.65
C LEU A 96 -3.47 1.56 6.92
N SER A 97 -3.31 2.65 7.66
CA SER A 97 -3.20 3.99 7.07
C SER A 97 -1.95 4.11 6.22
N LEU A 98 -0.81 3.59 6.69
CA LEU A 98 0.45 3.57 5.95
C LEU A 98 0.35 2.68 4.72
N PHE A 99 -0.21 1.48 4.85
CA PHE A 99 -0.42 0.55 3.74
C PHE A 99 -1.31 1.18 2.64
N THR A 100 -2.43 1.75 3.03
CA THR A 100 -3.33 2.49 2.14
C THR A 100 -2.60 3.65 1.47
N GLY A 101 -1.76 4.35 2.23
CA GLY A 101 -0.92 5.44 1.74
C GLY A 101 0.05 5.01 0.66
N VAL A 102 0.72 3.86 0.82
CA VAL A 102 1.62 3.28 -0.19
C VAL A 102 0.85 2.97 -1.48
N ILE A 103 -0.35 2.40 -1.37
CA ILE A 103 -1.18 2.06 -2.55
C ILE A 103 -1.64 3.34 -3.26
N ILE A 104 -2.21 4.30 -2.54
CA ILE A 104 -2.72 5.55 -3.13
C ILE A 104 -1.59 6.36 -3.76
N SER A 105 -0.42 6.42 -3.13
CA SER A 105 0.74 7.16 -3.63
C SER A 105 1.53 6.41 -4.70
N SER A 106 1.14 5.18 -5.06
CA SER A 106 1.90 4.34 -6.00
C SER A 106 2.20 5.00 -7.36
N PRO A 107 1.33 5.79 -7.98
CA PRO A 107 1.67 6.49 -9.22
C PRO A 107 2.85 7.44 -9.04
N VAL A 108 2.96 8.09 -7.87
CA VAL A 108 4.00 9.07 -7.59
C VAL A 108 5.33 8.40 -7.31
N TRP A 109 5.39 7.45 -6.37
CA TRP A 109 6.67 6.82 -6.02
C TRP A 109 7.19 5.89 -7.13
N VAL A 110 6.31 5.20 -7.87
CA VAL A 110 6.70 4.43 -9.06
C VAL A 110 7.31 5.35 -10.11
N TRP A 111 6.70 6.52 -10.34
CA TRP A 111 7.26 7.53 -11.24
C TRP A 111 8.63 8.05 -10.78
N GLN A 112 8.83 8.28 -9.48
CA GLN A 112 10.13 8.75 -8.96
C GLN A 112 11.23 7.71 -9.18
N ILE A 113 10.94 6.42 -8.99
CA ILE A 113 11.87 5.33 -9.26
C ILE A 113 12.24 5.31 -10.75
N TRP A 114 11.24 5.32 -11.62
CA TRP A 114 11.48 5.32 -13.06
C TRP A 114 12.30 6.52 -13.52
N ALA A 115 11.93 7.70 -13.07
CA ALA A 115 12.61 8.93 -13.45
C ALA A 115 14.07 9.00 -12.93
N PHE A 116 14.41 8.27 -11.85
CA PHE A 116 15.78 8.10 -11.37
C PHE A 116 16.62 7.21 -12.31
N ILE A 117 16.02 6.18 -12.86
CA ILE A 117 16.72 5.23 -13.76
C ILE A 117 16.93 5.85 -15.16
N LEU A 118 16.03 6.72 -15.59
CA LEU A 118 16.03 7.34 -16.95
C LEU A 118 17.37 7.95 -17.40
N PRO A 119 18.13 8.70 -16.59
CA PRO A 119 19.36 9.35 -17.04
C PRO A 119 20.44 8.36 -17.54
N GLY A 120 20.47 7.15 -16.96
CA GLY A 120 21.45 6.11 -17.30
C GLY A 120 21.11 5.30 -18.55
N LEU A 121 19.93 5.49 -19.17
CA LEU A 121 19.46 4.67 -20.30
C LEU A 121 19.68 5.35 -21.65
N THR A 122 19.99 4.54 -22.66
CA THR A 122 20.01 4.97 -24.07
C THR A 122 18.59 5.28 -24.59
N LYS A 123 18.48 5.97 -25.72
CA LYS A 123 17.16 6.34 -26.31
C LYS A 123 16.25 5.13 -26.56
N ARG A 124 16.83 3.99 -26.98
CA ARG A 124 16.09 2.75 -27.22
C ARG A 124 15.61 2.11 -25.92
N GLU A 125 16.46 2.07 -24.90
CA GLU A 125 16.16 1.54 -23.58
C GLU A 125 15.11 2.39 -22.87
N LYS A 126 15.12 3.72 -23.00
CA LYS A 126 14.11 4.62 -22.46
C LYS A 126 12.70 4.27 -22.95
N ARG A 127 12.55 3.97 -24.24
CA ARG A 127 11.25 3.59 -24.80
C ARG A 127 10.78 2.24 -24.25
N MET A 128 11.69 1.28 -24.12
CA MET A 128 11.39 -0.04 -23.55
C MET A 128 11.05 0.04 -22.06
N SER A 129 11.82 0.82 -21.32
CA SER A 129 11.60 1.12 -19.90
C SER A 129 10.24 1.79 -19.66
N LEU A 130 9.83 2.73 -20.51
CA LEU A 130 8.50 3.37 -20.42
C LEU A 130 7.37 2.33 -20.54
N GLY A 131 7.52 1.34 -21.42
CA GLY A 131 6.56 0.23 -21.55
C GLY A 131 6.48 -0.58 -20.25
N VAL A 132 7.63 -0.97 -19.69
CA VAL A 132 7.70 -1.75 -18.44
C VAL A 132 7.04 -0.99 -17.27
N PHE A 133 7.38 0.29 -17.10
CA PHE A 133 6.78 1.10 -16.02
C PHE A 133 5.32 1.43 -16.25
N GLY A 134 4.93 1.62 -17.52
CA GLY A 134 3.52 1.83 -17.89
C GLY A 134 2.63 0.62 -17.61
N THR A 135 3.19 -0.60 -17.62
CA THR A 135 2.49 -1.83 -17.23
C THR A 135 2.63 -2.16 -15.75
N ALA A 136 3.72 -1.75 -15.10
CA ALA A 136 3.98 -2.04 -13.68
C ALA A 136 2.90 -1.48 -12.75
N LEU A 137 2.49 -0.23 -12.95
CA LEU A 137 1.48 0.42 -12.12
C LEU A 137 0.09 -0.25 -12.23
N PRO A 138 -0.50 -0.44 -13.41
CA PRO A 138 -1.78 -1.12 -13.50
C PRO A 138 -1.70 -2.58 -13.04
N LEU A 139 -0.58 -3.28 -13.24
CA LEU A 139 -0.38 -4.63 -12.74
C LEU A 139 -0.30 -4.67 -11.22
N PHE A 140 0.36 -3.71 -10.60
CA PHE A 140 0.40 -3.55 -9.14
C PHE A 140 -1.00 -3.32 -8.55
N LEU A 141 -1.76 -2.40 -9.13
CA LEU A 141 -3.13 -2.10 -8.68
C LEU A 141 -4.08 -3.30 -8.91
N ALA A 142 -3.93 -3.99 -10.04
CA ALA A 142 -4.65 -5.23 -10.29
C ALA A 142 -4.29 -6.31 -9.26
N GLY A 143 -3.01 -6.45 -8.90
CA GLY A 143 -2.55 -7.35 -7.83
C GLY A 143 -3.22 -7.05 -6.48
N CYS A 144 -3.27 -5.78 -6.08
CA CYS A 144 -3.96 -5.34 -4.87
C CYS A 144 -5.47 -5.69 -4.92
N PHE A 145 -6.11 -5.48 -6.07
CA PHE A 145 -7.52 -5.83 -6.25
C PHE A 145 -7.76 -7.34 -6.15
N PHE A 146 -6.95 -8.17 -6.81
CA PHE A 146 -7.07 -9.63 -6.73
C PHE A 146 -6.76 -10.17 -5.33
N ALA A 147 -5.77 -9.59 -4.63
CA ALA A 147 -5.48 -9.94 -3.25
C ALA A 147 -6.71 -9.70 -2.36
N TYR A 148 -7.35 -8.54 -2.49
CA TYR A 148 -8.59 -8.23 -1.78
C TYR A 148 -9.71 -9.22 -2.09
N GLN A 149 -9.92 -9.58 -3.36
CA GLN A 149 -10.95 -10.52 -3.79
C GLN A 149 -10.69 -11.97 -3.30
N THR A 150 -9.43 -12.32 -3.07
CA THR A 150 -9.06 -13.66 -2.61
C THR A 150 -9.18 -13.81 -1.09
N LEU A 151 -9.16 -12.70 -0.35
CA LEU A 151 -9.16 -12.66 1.11
C LEU A 151 -10.32 -13.46 1.76
N PRO A 152 -11.60 -13.33 1.32
CA PRO A 152 -12.70 -14.10 1.90
C PRO A 152 -12.49 -15.62 1.79
N LYS A 153 -11.99 -16.07 0.64
CA LYS A 153 -11.73 -17.49 0.38
C LYS A 153 -10.58 -18.03 1.23
N ALA A 154 -9.52 -17.23 1.40
CA ALA A 154 -8.39 -17.57 2.25
C ALA A 154 -8.83 -17.75 3.71
N LEU A 155 -9.69 -16.86 4.22
CA LEU A 155 -10.24 -16.95 5.57
C LEU A 155 -11.14 -18.18 5.76
N LEU A 156 -12.01 -18.49 4.80
CA LEU A 156 -12.84 -19.69 4.83
C LEU A 156 -12.00 -20.97 4.97
N ILE A 157 -10.91 -21.07 4.21
CA ILE A 157 -10.00 -22.22 4.27
C ILE A 157 -9.30 -22.24 5.64
N LEU A 158 -8.82 -21.09 6.13
CA LEU A 158 -8.07 -21.00 7.38
C LEU A 158 -8.94 -21.38 8.59
N PHE A 159 -10.18 -20.89 8.63
CA PHE A 159 -11.12 -21.23 9.69
C PHE A 159 -11.62 -22.69 9.60
N GLY A 160 -11.64 -23.29 8.41
CA GLY A 160 -11.96 -24.69 8.21
C GLY A 160 -10.97 -25.68 8.87
N PHE A 161 -9.77 -25.24 9.25
CA PHE A 161 -8.83 -26.05 10.03
C PHE A 161 -9.13 -26.06 11.53
N THR A 162 -10.06 -25.24 12.01
CA THR A 162 -10.45 -25.26 13.42
C THR A 162 -11.32 -26.46 13.71
N PRO A 163 -10.98 -27.31 14.70
CA PRO A 163 -11.80 -28.47 15.06
C PRO A 163 -13.22 -28.03 15.49
N ASP A 164 -14.23 -28.65 14.92
CA ASP A 164 -15.64 -28.43 15.26
C ASP A 164 -16.05 -29.33 16.44
N ASP A 165 -15.40 -29.13 17.59
CA ASP A 165 -15.62 -29.93 18.82
C ASP A 165 -16.58 -29.23 19.82
N GLY A 166 -17.19 -28.10 19.43
CA GLY A 166 -18.07 -27.30 20.26
C GLY A 166 -17.38 -26.61 21.45
N LYS A 167 -16.05 -26.78 21.59
CA LYS A 167 -15.20 -26.22 22.64
C LYS A 167 -14.16 -25.25 22.10
N SER A 168 -13.85 -25.34 20.81
CA SER A 168 -12.87 -24.50 20.14
C SER A 168 -13.51 -23.18 19.69
N SER A 169 -12.92 -22.05 20.07
CA SER A 169 -13.33 -20.74 19.61
C SER A 169 -12.18 -20.06 18.86
N ASN A 170 -12.44 -19.55 17.68
CA ASN A 170 -11.49 -18.73 16.92
C ASN A 170 -11.54 -17.28 17.43
N ILE A 171 -10.74 -16.98 18.45
CA ILE A 171 -10.51 -15.60 18.87
C ILE A 171 -9.30 -15.07 18.11
N GLN A 172 -9.56 -14.36 17.01
CA GLN A 172 -8.51 -13.76 16.21
C GLN A 172 -8.16 -12.37 16.79
N GLN A 173 -6.89 -12.15 17.10
CA GLN A 173 -6.44 -10.79 17.39
C GLN A 173 -6.48 -9.97 16.10
N ALA A 174 -7.07 -8.77 16.17
CA ALA A 174 -7.17 -7.88 15.02
C ALA A 174 -5.79 -7.52 14.44
N SER A 175 -4.78 -7.33 15.30
CA SER A 175 -3.40 -7.09 14.89
C SER A 175 -2.82 -8.20 14.03
N ASP A 176 -3.07 -9.46 14.40
CA ASP A 176 -2.55 -10.64 13.68
C ASP A 176 -3.28 -10.81 12.34
N TYR A 177 -4.59 -10.58 12.34
CA TYR A 177 -5.40 -10.57 11.13
C TYR A 177 -4.89 -9.56 10.10
N PHE A 178 -4.65 -8.32 10.51
CA PHE A 178 -4.14 -7.27 9.63
C PHE A 178 -2.66 -7.42 9.26
N THR A 179 -1.89 -8.19 10.02
CA THR A 179 -0.51 -8.55 9.64
C THR A 179 -0.49 -9.67 8.61
N PHE A 180 -1.51 -10.53 8.60
CA PHE A 180 -1.67 -11.58 7.60
C PHE A 180 -2.07 -11.04 6.22
N ILE A 181 -2.83 -9.95 6.15
CA ILE A 181 -3.26 -9.29 4.91
C ILE A 181 -2.15 -8.45 4.30
#